data_bc5773f95d9c67f7d882f5a76387fb68
#
_entry.id   bc5773f95d9c67f7d882f5a76387fb68
#
_cell.length_a   1.000
_cell.length_b   1.000
_cell.length_c   1.000
_cell.angle_alpha   90.00
_cell.angle_beta   90.00
_cell.angle_gamma   90.00
#
_symmetry.space_group_name_H-M   'P 1'
#
loop_
_entity.id
_entity.type
_entity.pdbx_description
1 polymer ?
#
loop_
_entity_poly.entity_id
_entity_poly.type
_entity_poly.pdbx_seq_one_letter_code
_entity_poly.pdbx_strand_id
1 'polypeptide(L)'
;MSESENKIRVLVVDDDVDQLMLLERTLNAYGFEVRTHRSSLGVSNLVRNAIPDLVLLDVNIPALSGDKVLALARNQAPATTRFILYSASDESKLRSLALSSGADGYISKSVQGEALARKLISIYKKSKLPAASAR
;
A
#
# COMPACT_ATOMS: atom_id res chain seq x y z
N MET A 1 -14.99 21.48 -9.23
CA MET A 1 -14.07 20.59 -8.53
C MET A 1 -14.02 19.22 -9.21
N SER A 2 -12.85 18.71 -9.41
CA SER A 2 -12.68 17.42 -10.05
C SER A 2 -12.92 16.30 -9.06
N GLU A 3 -13.59 15.23 -9.51
CA GLU A 3 -13.79 14.07 -8.67
C GLU A 3 -12.47 13.43 -8.29
N SER A 4 -11.46 13.54 -9.17
CA SER A 4 -10.17 12.92 -8.88
C SER A 4 -9.48 13.54 -7.67
N GLU A 5 -9.83 14.77 -7.33
CA GLU A 5 -9.24 15.42 -6.15
C GLU A 5 -9.70 14.77 -4.86
N ASN A 6 -10.83 14.07 -4.90
CA ASN A 6 -11.39 13.42 -3.72
C ASN A 6 -11.09 11.94 -3.67
N LYS A 7 -10.39 11.43 -4.67
CA LYS A 7 -10.08 10.01 -4.69
C LYS A 7 -8.89 9.70 -3.81
N ILE A 8 -8.93 8.53 -3.18
CA ILE A 8 -7.80 8.02 -2.44
C ILE A 8 -6.78 7.54 -3.46
N ARG A 9 -5.55 8.01 -3.34
CA ARG A 9 -4.48 7.65 -4.26
C ARG A 9 -3.69 6.48 -3.69
N VAL A 10 -3.55 5.43 -4.48
CA VAL A 10 -2.84 4.24 -4.04
C VAL A 10 -1.74 3.89 -5.04
N LEU A 11 -0.55 3.62 -4.50
CA LEU A 11 0.57 3.09 -5.27
C LEU A 11 0.66 1.61 -4.97
N VAL A 12 0.60 0.78 -6.02
CA VAL A 12 0.70 -0.67 -5.88
C VAL A 12 2.06 -1.12 -6.41
N VAL A 13 2.83 -1.80 -5.59
CA VAL A 13 4.15 -2.29 -5.96
C VAL A 13 4.16 -3.81 -5.94
N ASP A 14 4.33 -4.42 -7.12
CA ASP A 14 4.30 -5.87 -7.28
C ASP A 14 5.01 -6.18 -8.59
N ASP A 15 5.85 -7.20 -8.62
CA ASP A 15 6.56 -7.55 -9.84
C ASP A 15 5.72 -8.38 -10.81
N ASP A 16 4.56 -8.86 -10.39
CA ASP A 16 3.66 -9.63 -11.25
C ASP A 16 2.76 -8.67 -12.03
N VAL A 17 3.01 -8.57 -13.34
CA VAL A 17 2.30 -7.63 -14.20
C VAL A 17 0.80 -7.92 -14.23
N ASP A 18 0.42 -9.19 -14.26
CA ASP A 18 -0.99 -9.56 -14.30
C ASP A 18 -1.70 -9.13 -13.02
N GLN A 19 -1.02 -9.29 -11.89
CA GLN A 19 -1.55 -8.86 -10.61
C GLN A 19 -1.72 -7.35 -10.58
N LEU A 20 -0.75 -6.60 -11.09
CA LEU A 20 -0.85 -5.15 -11.16
C LEU A 20 -2.01 -4.71 -12.02
N MET A 21 -2.20 -5.34 -13.17
CA MET A 21 -3.29 -4.99 -14.06
C MET A 21 -4.64 -5.25 -13.41
N LEU A 22 -4.76 -6.39 -12.74
CA LEU A 22 -5.99 -6.74 -12.06
C LEU A 22 -6.31 -5.75 -10.94
N LEU A 23 -5.31 -5.42 -10.13
CA LEU A 23 -5.48 -4.48 -9.03
C LEU A 23 -5.84 -3.09 -9.53
N GLU A 24 -5.17 -2.66 -10.59
CA GLU A 24 -5.45 -1.34 -11.15
C GLU A 24 -6.90 -1.25 -11.61
N ARG A 25 -7.36 -2.27 -12.34
CA ARG A 25 -8.74 -2.29 -12.83
C ARG A 25 -9.72 -2.33 -11.67
N THR A 26 -9.48 -3.22 -10.72
CA THR A 26 -10.38 -3.39 -9.58
C THR A 26 -10.49 -2.12 -8.76
N LEU A 27 -9.36 -1.56 -8.40
CA LEU A 27 -9.37 -0.40 -7.51
C LEU A 27 -9.86 0.85 -8.19
N ASN A 28 -9.56 1.02 -9.49
CA ASN A 28 -10.14 2.13 -10.23
C ASN A 28 -11.67 2.04 -10.23
N ALA A 29 -12.20 0.82 -10.37
CA ALA A 29 -13.65 0.64 -10.38
C ALA A 29 -14.29 1.01 -9.04
N TYR A 30 -13.54 0.92 -7.96
CA TYR A 30 -14.04 1.28 -6.63
C TYR A 30 -13.65 2.69 -6.20
N GLY A 31 -13.20 3.50 -7.15
CA GLY A 31 -13.02 4.93 -6.88
C GLY A 31 -11.63 5.35 -6.44
N PHE A 32 -10.65 4.46 -6.49
CA PHE A 32 -9.28 4.83 -6.18
C PHE A 32 -8.59 5.40 -7.43
N GLU A 33 -7.61 6.24 -7.20
CA GLU A 33 -6.70 6.65 -8.26
C GLU A 33 -5.45 5.80 -8.10
N VAL A 34 -5.18 4.92 -9.07
CA VAL A 34 -4.17 3.87 -8.93
C VAL A 34 -2.94 4.17 -9.76
N ARG A 35 -1.79 4.00 -9.15
CA ARG A 35 -0.51 4.01 -9.84
C ARG A 35 0.19 2.69 -9.53
N THR A 36 0.82 2.10 -10.53
CA THR A 36 1.48 0.80 -10.35
C THR A 36 2.97 0.89 -10.61
N HIS A 37 3.71 -0.01 -9.99
CA HIS A 37 5.17 -0.05 -10.15
C HIS A 37 5.61 -1.51 -10.02
N ARG A 38 6.51 -1.96 -10.90
CA ARG A 38 6.86 -3.37 -11.03
C ARG A 38 8.13 -3.78 -10.30
N SER A 39 8.76 -2.88 -9.61
CA SER A 39 10.07 -3.14 -9.04
C SER A 39 10.17 -2.59 -7.63
N SER A 40 11.03 -3.19 -6.82
CA SER A 40 11.35 -2.62 -5.52
C SER A 40 12.21 -1.38 -5.68
N LEU A 41 12.85 -1.23 -6.84
CA LEU A 41 13.72 -0.08 -7.09
C LEU A 41 12.87 1.11 -7.51
N GLY A 42 13.23 2.27 -7.01
CA GLY A 42 12.54 3.51 -7.39
C GLY A 42 11.30 3.83 -6.58
N VAL A 43 10.90 2.97 -5.66
CA VAL A 43 9.69 3.20 -4.88
C VAL A 43 9.81 4.45 -4.02
N SER A 44 10.97 4.67 -3.41
CA SER A 44 11.16 5.86 -2.56
C SER A 44 10.97 7.14 -3.35
N ASN A 45 11.49 7.19 -4.58
CA ASN A 45 11.31 8.37 -5.43
C ASN A 45 9.87 8.56 -5.84
N LEU A 46 9.17 7.46 -6.15
CA LEU A 46 7.76 7.54 -6.50
C LEU A 46 6.92 8.06 -5.34
N VAL A 47 7.21 7.56 -4.14
CA VAL A 47 6.46 7.99 -2.97
C VAL A 47 6.69 9.48 -2.71
N ARG A 48 7.93 9.92 -2.83
CA ARG A 48 8.25 11.33 -2.63
C ARG A 48 7.56 12.22 -3.67
N ASN A 49 7.54 11.78 -4.93
CA ASN A 49 7.02 12.62 -6.02
C ASN A 49 5.52 12.55 -6.18
N ALA A 50 4.94 11.37 -6.02
CA ALA A 50 3.51 11.18 -6.23
C ALA A 50 2.69 11.42 -4.97
N ILE A 51 3.31 11.29 -3.81
CA ILE A 51 2.66 11.49 -2.51
C ILE A 51 1.34 10.71 -2.43
N PRO A 52 1.39 9.38 -2.56
CA PRO A 52 0.18 8.59 -2.46
C PRO A 52 -0.38 8.56 -1.04
N ASP A 53 -1.66 8.33 -0.92
CA ASP A 53 -2.28 8.15 0.39
C ASP A 53 -1.98 6.78 0.95
N LEU A 54 -1.97 5.77 0.08
CA LEU A 54 -1.71 4.39 0.45
C LEU A 54 -0.63 3.81 -0.45
N VAL A 55 0.24 2.99 0.13
CA VAL A 55 1.23 2.24 -0.63
C VAL A 55 1.03 0.77 -0.32
N LEU A 56 0.65 -0.01 -1.31
CA LEU A 56 0.41 -1.44 -1.17
C LEU A 56 1.64 -2.17 -1.70
N LEU A 57 2.40 -2.80 -0.81
CA LEU A 57 3.69 -3.41 -1.14
C LEU A 57 3.62 -4.91 -1.07
N ASP A 58 3.91 -5.57 -2.20
CA ASP A 58 4.09 -7.01 -2.20
C ASP A 58 5.35 -7.34 -1.39
N VAL A 59 5.21 -8.28 -0.47
CA VAL A 59 6.34 -8.69 0.37
C VAL A 59 7.41 -9.41 -0.44
N ASN A 60 6.99 -10.15 -1.47
CA ASN A 60 7.89 -11.04 -2.21
C ASN A 60 8.36 -10.44 -3.53
N ILE A 61 8.95 -9.26 -3.47
CA ILE A 61 9.48 -8.61 -4.67
C ILE A 61 10.96 -8.91 -4.77
N PRO A 62 11.46 -9.28 -5.98
CA PRO A 62 12.89 -9.52 -6.16
C PRO A 62 13.72 -8.29 -5.81
N ALA A 63 14.95 -8.53 -5.44
CA ALA A 63 16.00 -7.57 -5.11
C ALA A 63 15.82 -6.98 -3.72
N LEU A 64 14.61 -6.58 -3.32
CA LEU A 64 14.41 -5.97 -2.02
C LEU A 64 12.98 -6.27 -1.58
N SER A 65 12.84 -7.00 -0.48
CA SER A 65 11.52 -7.40 0.00
C SER A 65 10.68 -6.18 0.41
N GLY A 66 9.36 -6.36 0.41
CA GLY A 66 8.43 -5.26 0.68
C GLY A 66 8.66 -4.56 2.02
N ASP A 67 9.01 -5.31 3.06
CA ASP A 67 9.26 -4.72 4.37
C ASP A 67 10.49 -3.81 4.34
N LYS A 68 11.51 -4.15 3.54
CA LYS A 68 12.68 -3.31 3.40
C LYS A 68 12.40 -2.09 2.54
N VAL A 69 11.59 -2.28 1.50
CA VAL A 69 11.14 -1.15 0.68
C VAL A 69 10.37 -0.16 1.56
N LEU A 70 9.52 -0.69 2.43
CA LEU A 70 8.75 0.14 3.35
C LEU A 70 9.67 1.00 4.21
N ALA A 71 10.71 0.39 4.78
CA ALA A 71 11.62 1.11 5.65
C ALA A 71 12.28 2.28 4.92
N LEU A 72 12.67 2.06 3.66
CA LEU A 72 13.30 3.12 2.88
C LEU A 72 12.30 4.19 2.45
N ALA A 73 11.13 3.76 1.96
CA ALA A 73 10.17 4.69 1.40
C ALA A 73 9.49 5.55 2.45
N ARG A 74 9.33 5.01 3.66
CA ARG A 74 8.66 5.76 4.72
C ARG A 74 9.37 7.08 5.02
N ASN A 75 10.68 7.10 4.90
CA ASN A 75 11.45 8.33 5.14
C ASN A 75 11.20 9.40 4.08
N GLN A 76 10.65 9.02 2.94
CA GLN A 76 10.37 9.94 1.84
C GLN A 76 8.91 10.36 1.79
N ALA A 77 8.09 9.83 2.67
CA ALA A 77 6.65 10.07 2.64
C ALA A 77 6.23 10.95 3.81
N PRO A 78 5.15 11.72 3.64
CA PRO A 78 4.57 12.40 4.79
C PRO A 78 4.01 11.36 5.78
N ALA A 79 3.88 11.79 7.04
CA ALA A 79 3.41 10.90 8.09
C ALA A 79 2.01 10.36 7.80
N THR A 80 1.27 11.01 6.93
CA THR A 80 -0.10 10.59 6.59
C THR A 80 -0.17 9.47 5.57
N THR A 81 0.93 9.15 4.88
CA THR A 81 0.94 8.03 3.94
C THR A 81 0.92 6.71 4.72
N ARG A 82 0.04 5.81 4.32
CA ARG A 82 -0.10 4.50 4.95
C ARG A 82 0.58 3.44 4.11
N PHE A 83 1.42 2.63 4.75
CA PHE A 83 2.13 1.54 4.08
C PHE A 83 1.50 0.22 4.49
N ILE A 84 1.08 -0.56 3.51
CA ILE A 84 0.36 -1.81 3.72
C ILE A 84 1.14 -2.94 3.06
N LEU A 85 1.43 -3.98 3.82
CA LEU A 85 2.08 -5.16 3.26
C LEU A 85 1.04 -6.10 2.67
N TYR A 86 1.36 -6.70 1.55
CA TYR A 86 0.42 -7.47 0.74
C TYR A 86 1.13 -8.75 0.32
N SER A 87 0.54 -9.91 0.61
CA SER A 87 1.25 -11.15 0.37
C SER A 87 0.30 -12.33 0.28
N ALA A 88 0.72 -13.35 -0.48
CA ALA A 88 0.04 -14.63 -0.53
C ALA A 88 0.42 -15.52 0.65
N SER A 89 1.37 -15.07 1.48
CA SER A 89 1.81 -15.86 2.62
C SER A 89 0.73 -16.04 3.67
N ASP A 90 0.98 -17.00 4.56
CA ASP A 90 0.17 -17.25 5.73
C ASP A 90 -0.11 -15.93 6.46
N GLU A 91 -1.36 -15.72 6.84
CA GLU A 91 -1.77 -14.47 7.46
C GLU A 91 -1.04 -14.19 8.76
N SER A 92 -0.75 -15.21 9.56
CA SER A 92 -0.05 -14.98 10.81
C SER A 92 1.38 -14.50 10.58
N LYS A 93 2.04 -15.02 9.55
CA LYS A 93 3.38 -14.55 9.18
C LYS A 93 3.33 -13.13 8.66
N LEU A 94 2.33 -12.83 7.85
CA LEU A 94 2.17 -11.50 7.30
C LEU A 94 1.90 -10.48 8.41
N ARG A 95 1.07 -10.85 9.36
CA ARG A 95 0.78 -10.01 10.51
C ARG A 95 2.04 -9.72 11.32
N SER A 96 2.83 -10.76 11.58
CA SER A 96 4.08 -10.59 12.33
C SER A 96 5.03 -9.67 11.61
N LEU A 97 5.15 -9.82 10.29
CA LEU A 97 6.02 -8.98 9.51
C LEU A 97 5.55 -7.53 9.51
N ALA A 98 4.24 -7.34 9.42
CA ALA A 98 3.69 -5.98 9.46
C ALA A 98 3.99 -5.31 10.80
N LEU A 99 3.83 -6.05 11.88
CA LEU A 99 4.12 -5.50 13.21
C LEU A 99 5.59 -5.16 13.37
N SER A 100 6.48 -6.06 12.95
CA SER A 100 7.91 -5.82 13.13
C SER A 100 8.45 -4.74 12.20
N SER A 101 7.85 -4.55 11.04
CA SER A 101 8.31 -3.56 10.07
C SER A 101 7.68 -2.18 10.27
N GLY A 102 6.69 -2.08 11.13
CA GLY A 102 6.00 -0.82 11.34
C GLY A 102 5.02 -0.46 10.26
N ALA A 103 4.50 -1.46 9.52
CA ALA A 103 3.49 -1.20 8.51
C ALA A 103 2.19 -0.75 9.18
N ASP A 104 1.42 0.04 8.45
CA ASP A 104 0.14 0.54 8.95
C ASP A 104 -0.97 -0.50 8.82
N GLY A 105 -0.72 -1.53 8.03
CA GLY A 105 -1.68 -2.61 7.87
C GLY A 105 -1.09 -3.73 7.03
N TYR A 106 -1.87 -4.80 6.90
CA TYR A 106 -1.49 -5.92 6.05
C TYR A 106 -2.75 -6.51 5.44
N ILE A 107 -2.61 -7.06 4.24
CA ILE A 107 -3.74 -7.66 3.54
C ILE A 107 -3.23 -8.91 2.83
N SER A 108 -3.94 -10.02 3.02
CA SER A 108 -3.65 -11.24 2.29
C SER A 108 -4.09 -11.11 0.83
N LYS A 109 -3.32 -11.68 -0.09
CA LYS A 109 -3.70 -11.65 -1.51
C LYS A 109 -4.96 -12.45 -1.79
N SER A 110 -5.47 -13.21 -0.83
CA SER A 110 -6.76 -13.88 -0.98
C SER A 110 -7.93 -12.90 -0.88
N VAL A 111 -7.69 -11.70 -0.35
CA VAL A 111 -8.72 -10.67 -0.24
C VAL A 111 -8.75 -9.91 -1.56
N GLN A 112 -9.90 -9.93 -2.24
CA GLN A 112 -10.02 -9.36 -3.58
C GLN A 112 -11.32 -8.57 -3.72
N GLY A 113 -11.42 -7.83 -4.83
CA GLY A 113 -12.63 -7.13 -5.18
C GLY A 113 -13.06 -6.10 -4.15
N GLU A 114 -14.34 -6.09 -3.87
CA GLU A 114 -14.91 -5.14 -2.93
C GLU A 114 -14.31 -5.26 -1.53
N ALA A 115 -14.01 -6.49 -1.11
CA ALA A 115 -13.41 -6.70 0.21
C ALA A 115 -12.06 -6.01 0.32
N LEU A 116 -11.27 -6.06 -0.75
CA LEU A 116 -9.99 -5.38 -0.78
C LEU A 116 -10.19 -3.86 -0.69
N ALA A 117 -11.10 -3.34 -1.49
CA ALA A 117 -11.38 -1.91 -1.46
C ALA A 117 -11.81 -1.45 -0.08
N ARG A 118 -12.66 -2.21 0.57
CA ARG A 118 -13.13 -1.87 1.92
C ARG A 118 -12.00 -1.87 2.93
N LYS A 119 -11.11 -2.86 2.84
CA LYS A 119 -9.97 -2.92 3.76
C LYS A 119 -9.06 -1.72 3.57
N LEU A 120 -8.79 -1.35 2.33
CA LEU A 120 -7.95 -0.20 2.06
C LEU A 120 -8.56 1.09 2.62
N ILE A 121 -9.84 1.28 2.42
CA ILE A 121 -10.54 2.43 2.95
C ILE A 121 -10.47 2.45 4.48
N SER A 122 -10.67 1.31 5.09
CA SER A 122 -10.63 1.20 6.54
C SER A 122 -9.26 1.58 7.08
N ILE A 123 -8.21 1.08 6.46
CA ILE A 123 -6.85 1.40 6.89
C ILE A 123 -6.58 2.90 6.71
N TYR A 124 -7.01 3.44 5.57
CA TYR A 124 -6.82 4.86 5.30
C TYR A 124 -7.48 5.71 6.38
N LYS A 125 -8.71 5.40 6.73
CA LYS A 125 -9.44 6.20 7.72
C LYS A 125 -8.90 6.01 9.12
N LYS A 126 -8.58 4.78 9.49
CA LYS A 126 -8.10 4.47 10.83
C LYS A 126 -6.79 5.17 11.12
N SER A 127 -5.91 5.19 10.15
CA SER A 127 -4.58 5.75 10.37
C SER A 127 -4.58 7.25 10.43
N LYS A 128 -5.72 7.89 10.16
CA LYS A 128 -5.80 9.33 10.31
C LYS A 128 -5.65 9.75 11.74
N LEU A 129 -5.91 8.85 12.66
CA LEU A 129 -5.73 9.20 14.05
C LEU A 129 -4.25 9.51 14.28
N PRO A 130 -3.94 10.67 14.81
CA PRO A 130 -2.56 11.05 14.93
C PRO A 130 -1.83 10.15 15.88
N ALA A 131 -0.68 9.73 15.44
CA ALA A 131 0.21 8.98 16.30
C ALA A 131 0.60 9.81 17.51
N ALA A 132 0.55 11.11 17.35
CA ALA A 132 0.88 12.01 18.43
C ALA A 132 -0.04 11.82 19.61
N SER A 133 -1.22 11.35 19.35
CA SER A 133 -2.12 11.09 20.44
C SER A 133 -1.57 10.03 21.36
N ALA A 134 -0.69 9.25 20.82
CA ALA A 134 -0.04 8.28 21.63
C ALA A 134 1.07 8.89 22.43
N ARG A 135 1.32 9.92 22.30
CA ARG A 135 2.26 10.39 23.03
C ARG A 135 2.24 10.81 23.84
#